data_18f10ff3d202196ddddefc60eec5a2ef
#
_entry.id   18f10ff3d202196ddddefc60eec5a2ef
#
_cell.length_a   1.000
_cell.length_b   1.000
_cell.length_c   1.000
_cell.angle_alpha   90.00
_cell.angle_beta   90.00
_cell.angle_gamma   90.00
#
_symmetry.space_group_name_H-M   'P 1'
#
loop_
_entity.id
_entity.type
_entity.pdbx_description
1 polymer ?
#
loop_
_entity_poly.entity_id
_entity_poly.type
_entity_poly.pdbx_seq_one_letter_code
_entity_poly.pdbx_strand_id
1 'polypeptide(L)'
;MNRFLVPIGFALACIISVTIYLNLPRIGPMGEQMKQGGWLVAGLILLGILQVSFIIERTWSLRTAQGRGSMPDFLNNVRKRLHNGDVTGAIQVCGQQRGSAANVIRAGLERYQQVLADGAPKEKLVAETQAAIQEANGLEVPLLERNLIALSTIASIATMVGLLGTVIGMIRSVAALGHTGSVDAQQLAIGISEALVNTAGGLFVAISGIVAYNVFVTRVDNFNYMMDTASYEAVQLLASSATERK
;
A
#
# COMPACT_ATOMS: atom_id res chain seq x y z
N MET A 1 -12.51 -11.40 -0.56
CA MET A 1 -12.94 -10.20 0.22
C MET A 1 -14.32 -9.82 -0.30
N ASN A 2 -15.33 -9.80 0.55
CA ASN A 2 -16.74 -9.69 0.14
C ASN A 2 -16.97 -8.40 -0.67
N ARG A 3 -17.55 -8.52 -1.86
CA ARG A 3 -17.90 -7.39 -2.76
C ARG A 3 -18.72 -6.27 -2.08
N PHE A 4 -19.34 -6.56 -0.94
CA PHE A 4 -20.15 -5.62 -0.16
C PHE A 4 -19.35 -4.82 0.90
N LEU A 5 -18.16 -5.26 1.29
CA LEU A 5 -17.35 -4.57 2.33
C LEU A 5 -16.77 -3.24 1.85
N VAL A 6 -16.40 -3.14 0.58
CA VAL A 6 -15.84 -1.90 0.01
C VAL A 6 -16.88 -0.77 -0.04
N PRO A 7 -18.09 -0.96 -0.60
CA PRO A 7 -19.10 0.11 -0.63
C PRO A 7 -19.59 0.47 0.78
N ILE A 8 -19.69 -0.47 1.71
CA ILE A 8 -20.07 -0.20 3.10
C ILE A 8 -18.99 0.62 3.80
N GLY A 9 -17.71 0.29 3.62
CA GLY A 9 -16.60 1.06 4.18
C GLY A 9 -16.54 2.48 3.64
N PHE A 10 -16.79 2.67 2.34
CA PHE A 10 -16.87 4.00 1.73
C PHE A 10 -18.05 4.82 2.26
N ALA A 11 -19.23 4.22 2.35
CA ALA A 11 -20.42 4.88 2.91
C ALA A 11 -20.19 5.29 4.38
N LEU A 12 -19.57 4.44 5.19
CA LEU A 12 -19.18 4.74 6.56
C LEU A 12 -18.19 5.92 6.63
N ALA A 13 -17.17 5.94 5.77
CA ALA A 13 -16.20 7.03 5.68
C ALA A 13 -16.89 8.36 5.30
N CYS A 14 -17.86 8.35 4.39
CA CYS A 14 -18.65 9.52 4.04
C CYS A 14 -19.47 10.03 5.25
N ILE A 15 -20.16 9.15 5.97
CA ILE A 15 -20.95 9.51 7.16
C ILE A 15 -20.02 10.10 8.23
N ILE A 16 -18.89 9.48 8.50
CA ILE A 16 -17.91 9.96 9.48
C ILE A 16 -17.36 11.32 9.06
N SER A 17 -17.01 11.51 7.78
CA SER A 17 -16.51 12.79 7.27
C SER A 17 -17.53 13.92 7.46
N VAL A 18 -18.78 13.70 7.09
CA VAL A 18 -19.86 14.70 7.28
C VAL A 18 -20.08 14.98 8.76
N THR A 19 -20.07 13.94 9.60
CA THR A 19 -20.24 14.10 11.05
C THR A 19 -19.10 14.92 11.65
N ILE A 20 -17.85 14.66 11.27
CA ILE A 20 -16.68 15.45 11.70
C ILE A 20 -16.84 16.90 11.23
N TYR A 21 -17.17 17.12 9.96
CA TYR A 21 -17.36 18.46 9.41
C TYR A 21 -18.42 19.27 10.14
N LEU A 22 -19.56 18.66 10.48
CA LEU A 22 -20.64 19.33 11.23
C LEU A 22 -20.23 19.67 12.67
N ASN A 23 -19.33 18.88 13.27
CA ASN A 23 -18.87 19.09 14.64
C ASN A 23 -17.54 19.88 14.73
N LEU A 24 -16.95 20.31 13.62
CA LEU A 24 -15.70 21.10 13.59
C LEU A 24 -15.73 22.30 14.55
N PRO A 25 -16.81 23.11 14.63
CA PRO A 25 -16.83 24.27 15.54
C PRO A 25 -16.70 23.91 17.01
N ARG A 26 -17.02 22.68 17.40
CA ARG A 26 -16.89 22.19 18.79
C ARG A 26 -15.44 21.89 19.18
N ILE A 27 -14.54 21.79 18.20
CA ILE A 27 -13.12 21.47 18.41
C ILE A 27 -12.31 22.72 18.79
N GLY A 28 -12.93 23.90 18.76
CA GLY A 28 -12.29 25.17 19.12
C GLY A 28 -12.01 26.08 17.91
N PRO A 29 -11.19 27.13 18.09
CA PRO A 29 -11.00 28.19 17.07
C PRO A 29 -10.49 27.63 15.73
N MET A 30 -9.65 26.61 15.76
CA MET A 30 -9.12 25.97 14.55
C MET A 30 -10.22 25.24 13.78
N GLY A 31 -11.16 24.59 14.48
CA GLY A 31 -12.32 23.96 13.86
C GLY A 31 -13.27 24.96 13.20
N GLU A 32 -13.46 26.12 13.80
CA GLU A 32 -14.24 27.22 13.21
C GLU A 32 -13.58 27.73 11.91
N GLN A 33 -12.26 27.94 11.91
CA GLN A 33 -11.51 28.33 10.72
C GLN A 33 -11.63 27.27 9.63
N MET A 34 -11.48 25.97 9.95
CA MET A 34 -11.66 24.88 8.98
C MET A 34 -13.08 24.86 8.40
N LYS A 35 -14.10 25.16 9.18
CA LYS A 35 -15.48 25.24 8.69
C LYS A 35 -15.68 26.36 7.66
N GLN A 36 -14.92 27.46 7.75
CA GLN A 36 -14.93 28.54 6.75
C GLN A 36 -14.51 28.05 5.34
N GLY A 37 -13.76 26.97 5.23
CA GLY A 37 -13.42 26.35 3.94
C GLY A 37 -14.60 25.73 3.18
N GLY A 38 -15.82 25.78 3.76
CA GLY A 38 -17.04 25.33 3.10
C GLY A 38 -17.14 23.82 2.95
N TRP A 39 -18.02 23.37 2.05
CA TRP A 39 -18.31 21.95 1.86
C TRP A 39 -17.13 21.13 1.31
N LEU A 40 -16.16 21.76 0.65
CA LEU A 40 -14.96 21.10 0.13
C LEU A 40 -14.10 20.51 1.27
N VAL A 41 -14.11 21.14 2.46
CA VAL A 41 -13.43 20.59 3.64
C VAL A 41 -13.97 19.21 4.01
N ALA A 42 -15.26 18.97 3.87
CA ALA A 42 -15.83 17.64 4.10
C ALA A 42 -15.24 16.61 3.12
N GLY A 43 -15.06 17.00 1.84
CA GLY A 43 -14.38 16.16 0.84
C GLY A 43 -12.92 15.89 1.20
N LEU A 44 -12.18 16.89 1.68
CA LEU A 44 -10.79 16.72 2.12
C LEU A 44 -10.68 15.83 3.37
N ILE A 45 -11.61 15.95 4.33
CA ILE A 45 -11.68 15.05 5.49
C ILE A 45 -11.94 13.61 5.03
N LEU A 46 -12.85 13.42 4.06
CA LEU A 46 -13.12 12.10 3.49
C LEU A 46 -11.86 11.49 2.88
N LEU A 47 -11.14 12.25 2.05
CA LEU A 47 -9.88 11.80 1.46
C LEU A 47 -8.84 11.45 2.53
N GLY A 48 -8.74 12.25 3.59
CA GLY A 48 -7.86 11.95 4.73
C GLY A 48 -8.24 10.66 5.46
N ILE A 49 -9.53 10.41 5.70
CA ILE A 49 -10.01 9.17 6.33
C ILE A 49 -9.68 7.96 5.45
N LEU A 50 -9.94 8.04 4.14
CA LEU A 50 -9.62 6.98 3.19
C LEU A 50 -8.12 6.70 3.16
N GLN A 51 -7.30 7.76 3.13
CA GLN A 51 -5.84 7.65 3.17
C GLN A 51 -5.35 6.92 4.43
N VAL A 52 -5.82 7.30 5.61
CA VAL A 52 -5.46 6.64 6.87
C VAL A 52 -5.90 5.17 6.85
N SER A 53 -7.09 4.88 6.32
CA SER A 53 -7.58 3.51 6.18
C SER A 53 -6.68 2.66 5.29
N PHE A 54 -6.20 3.20 4.15
CA PHE A 54 -5.24 2.50 3.29
C PHE A 54 -3.86 2.34 3.94
N ILE A 55 -3.39 3.32 4.70
CA ILE A 55 -2.13 3.21 5.46
C ILE A 55 -2.20 2.07 6.48
N ILE A 56 -3.29 1.97 7.23
CA ILE A 56 -3.50 0.90 8.22
C ILE A 56 -3.58 -0.45 7.52
N GLU A 57 -4.37 -0.55 6.45
CA GLU A 57 -4.53 -1.78 5.66
C GLU A 57 -3.19 -2.24 5.10
N ARG A 58 -2.40 -1.33 4.52
CA ARG A 58 -1.08 -1.64 3.97
C ARG A 58 -0.09 -2.08 5.03
N THR A 59 -0.07 -1.39 6.17
CA THR A 59 0.79 -1.77 7.29
C THR A 59 0.50 -3.20 7.74
N TRP A 60 -0.76 -3.56 7.84
CA TRP A 60 -1.16 -4.91 8.25
C TRP A 60 -0.87 -5.95 7.18
N SER A 61 -1.23 -5.66 5.92
CA SER A 61 -1.00 -6.56 4.79
C SER A 61 0.48 -6.91 4.63
N LEU A 62 1.37 -5.91 4.66
CA LEU A 62 2.82 -6.13 4.53
C LEU A 62 3.40 -6.90 5.73
N ARG A 63 2.92 -6.64 6.96
CA ARG A 63 3.32 -7.45 8.12
C ARG A 63 2.89 -8.92 7.98
N THR A 64 1.71 -9.16 7.43
CA THR A 64 1.23 -10.53 7.19
C THR A 64 2.01 -11.22 6.07
N ALA A 65 2.36 -10.48 5.00
CA ALA A 65 3.17 -10.99 3.90
C ALA A 65 4.60 -11.36 4.32
N GLN A 66 5.15 -10.69 5.32
CA GLN A 66 6.44 -11.01 5.92
C GLN A 66 6.45 -12.38 6.64
N GLY A 67 5.27 -12.85 7.07
CA GLY A 67 5.11 -14.12 7.76
C GLY A 67 5.51 -14.05 9.24
N ARG A 68 5.85 -15.22 9.81
CA ARG A 68 6.18 -15.38 11.23
C ARG A 68 7.69 -15.34 11.44
N GLY A 69 8.16 -14.40 12.24
CA GLY A 69 9.58 -14.29 12.58
C GLY A 69 10.38 -13.39 11.65
N SER A 70 11.70 -13.51 11.74
CA SER A 70 12.64 -12.70 10.96
C SER A 70 12.87 -13.32 9.58
N MET A 71 12.78 -12.52 8.52
CA MET A 71 13.04 -12.97 7.15
C MET A 71 14.49 -13.48 6.98
N PRO A 72 15.53 -12.81 7.48
CA PRO A 72 16.90 -13.33 7.39
C PRO A 72 17.10 -14.69 8.06
N ASP A 73 16.48 -14.91 9.22
CA ASP A 73 16.58 -16.19 9.94
C ASP A 73 15.87 -17.31 9.17
N PHE A 74 14.70 -17.01 8.61
CA PHE A 74 13.98 -17.93 7.74
C PHE A 74 14.85 -18.35 6.55
N LEU A 75 15.40 -17.38 5.81
CA LEU A 75 16.23 -17.66 4.64
C LEU A 75 17.50 -18.47 5.00
N ASN A 76 18.14 -18.15 6.12
CA ASN A 76 19.27 -18.92 6.62
C ASN A 76 18.89 -20.37 6.97
N ASN A 77 17.73 -20.58 7.55
CA ASN A 77 17.24 -21.92 7.87
C ASN A 77 16.94 -22.74 6.60
N VAL A 78 16.30 -22.13 5.60
CA VAL A 78 16.09 -22.76 4.30
C VAL A 78 17.41 -23.13 3.66
N ARG A 79 18.38 -22.17 3.61
CA ARG A 79 19.72 -22.39 3.05
C ARG A 79 20.44 -23.56 3.74
N LYS A 80 20.46 -23.62 5.08
CA LYS A 80 21.09 -24.71 5.84
C LYS A 80 20.46 -26.07 5.52
N ARG A 81 19.14 -26.15 5.39
CA ARG A 81 18.44 -27.38 5.04
C ARG A 81 18.79 -27.84 3.62
N LEU A 82 18.76 -26.93 2.66
CA LEU A 82 19.09 -27.23 1.26
C LEU A 82 20.55 -27.66 1.11
N HIS A 83 21.48 -27.05 1.83
CA HIS A 83 22.89 -27.45 1.84
C HIS A 83 23.08 -28.87 2.36
N ASN A 84 22.26 -29.32 3.33
CA ASN A 84 22.27 -30.67 3.86
C ASN A 84 21.46 -31.67 3.00
N GLY A 85 20.93 -31.26 1.86
CA GLY A 85 20.10 -32.09 0.99
C GLY A 85 18.67 -32.36 1.54
N ASP A 86 18.28 -31.70 2.65
CA ASP A 86 16.98 -31.88 3.30
C ASP A 86 15.91 -30.96 2.69
N VAL A 87 15.48 -31.28 1.47
CA VAL A 87 14.45 -30.51 0.75
C VAL A 87 13.10 -30.58 1.49
N THR A 88 12.75 -31.74 2.05
CA THR A 88 11.49 -31.91 2.81
C THR A 88 11.47 -31.03 4.05
N GLY A 89 12.57 -30.98 4.80
CA GLY A 89 12.68 -30.08 5.93
C GLY A 89 12.65 -28.59 5.54
N ALA A 90 13.20 -28.22 4.38
CA ALA A 90 13.10 -26.87 3.86
C ALA A 90 11.65 -26.47 3.54
N ILE A 91 10.86 -27.37 2.94
CA ILE A 91 9.42 -27.16 2.69
C ILE A 91 8.65 -26.98 4.01
N GLN A 92 8.97 -27.76 5.04
CA GLN A 92 8.34 -27.61 6.36
C GLN A 92 8.64 -26.25 6.99
N VAL A 93 9.88 -25.77 6.89
CA VAL A 93 10.28 -24.42 7.35
C VAL A 93 9.47 -23.33 6.63
N CYS A 94 9.28 -23.46 5.31
CA CYS A 94 8.41 -22.56 4.54
C CYS A 94 6.95 -22.60 5.06
N GLY A 95 6.41 -23.77 5.35
CA GLY A 95 5.06 -23.95 5.91
C GLY A 95 4.87 -23.31 7.29
N GLN A 96 5.93 -23.23 8.10
CA GLN A 96 5.91 -22.60 9.42
C GLN A 96 6.00 -21.06 9.33
N GLN A 97 6.80 -20.54 8.40
CA GLN A 97 7.00 -19.10 8.18
C GLN A 97 5.72 -18.40 7.74
N ARG A 98 4.96 -18.97 6.83
CA ARG A 98 3.68 -18.44 6.32
C ARG A 98 3.79 -16.98 5.85
N GLY A 99 4.38 -16.75 4.72
CA GLY A 99 4.50 -15.42 4.09
C GLY A 99 4.76 -15.54 2.60
N SER A 100 4.71 -14.43 1.86
CA SER A 100 4.84 -14.44 0.40
C SER A 100 6.15 -15.08 -0.05
N ALA A 101 7.28 -14.72 0.56
CA ALA A 101 8.56 -15.34 0.24
C ALA A 101 8.58 -16.86 0.54
N ALA A 102 7.96 -17.28 1.63
CA ALA A 102 7.85 -18.69 1.97
C ALA A 102 6.99 -19.46 0.96
N ASN A 103 5.91 -18.84 0.46
CA ASN A 103 5.05 -19.43 -0.57
C ASN A 103 5.81 -19.62 -1.88
N VAL A 104 6.58 -18.62 -2.32
CA VAL A 104 7.37 -18.65 -3.55
C VAL A 104 8.45 -19.74 -3.49
N ILE A 105 9.26 -19.75 -2.41
CA ILE A 105 10.31 -20.75 -2.24
C ILE A 105 9.70 -22.15 -2.13
N ARG A 106 8.60 -22.30 -1.38
CA ARG A 106 7.90 -23.57 -1.21
C ARG A 106 7.41 -24.10 -2.56
N ALA A 107 6.80 -23.30 -3.41
CA ALA A 107 6.34 -23.72 -4.74
C ALA A 107 7.48 -24.30 -5.58
N GLY A 108 8.64 -23.65 -5.58
CA GLY A 108 9.84 -24.16 -6.25
C GLY A 108 10.35 -25.47 -5.67
N LEU A 109 10.41 -25.60 -4.33
CA LEU A 109 10.87 -26.82 -3.67
C LEU A 109 9.93 -28.01 -3.87
N GLU A 110 8.61 -27.78 -3.83
CA GLU A 110 7.60 -28.81 -4.12
C GLU A 110 7.71 -29.27 -5.58
N ARG A 111 7.91 -28.35 -6.53
CA ARG A 111 8.13 -28.68 -7.94
C ARG A 111 9.40 -29.47 -8.14
N TYR A 112 10.49 -29.07 -7.46
CA TYR A 112 11.74 -29.82 -7.47
C TYR A 112 11.55 -31.29 -7.02
N GLN A 113 10.84 -31.51 -5.93
CA GLN A 113 10.57 -32.87 -5.43
C GLN A 113 9.76 -33.71 -6.43
N GLN A 114 8.74 -33.11 -7.05
CA GLN A 114 7.91 -33.79 -8.05
C GLN A 114 8.74 -34.25 -9.25
N VAL A 115 9.49 -33.32 -9.84
CA VAL A 115 10.30 -33.59 -11.04
C VAL A 115 11.46 -34.55 -10.74
N LEU A 116 12.00 -34.50 -9.50
CA LEU A 116 13.00 -35.47 -9.04
C LEU A 116 12.42 -36.87 -8.92
N ALA A 117 11.19 -37.02 -8.41
CA ALA A 117 10.52 -38.32 -8.31
C ALA A 117 10.22 -38.92 -9.69
N ASP A 118 9.98 -38.08 -10.70
CA ASP A 118 9.77 -38.50 -12.10
C ASP A 118 11.07 -38.93 -12.79
N GLY A 119 12.23 -38.85 -12.14
CA GLY A 119 13.52 -39.25 -12.66
C GLY A 119 14.04 -38.36 -13.79
N ALA A 120 13.62 -37.09 -13.85
CA ALA A 120 14.00 -36.17 -14.92
C ALA A 120 15.49 -35.77 -14.88
N PRO A 121 16.09 -35.44 -16.02
CA PRO A 121 17.48 -34.97 -16.09
C PRO A 121 17.63 -33.62 -15.34
N LYS A 122 18.86 -33.34 -14.90
CA LYS A 122 19.21 -32.17 -14.09
C LYS A 122 18.75 -30.86 -14.70
N GLU A 123 18.95 -30.70 -16.00
CA GLU A 123 18.60 -29.48 -16.74
C GLU A 123 17.08 -29.20 -16.66
N LYS A 124 16.27 -30.24 -16.80
CA LYS A 124 14.81 -30.15 -16.66
C LYS A 124 14.40 -29.83 -15.23
N LEU A 125 15.09 -30.42 -14.26
CA LEU A 125 14.83 -30.24 -12.82
C LEU A 125 15.04 -28.77 -12.41
N VAL A 126 16.13 -28.15 -12.84
CA VAL A 126 16.43 -26.75 -12.59
C VAL A 126 15.44 -25.83 -13.31
N ALA A 127 15.17 -26.09 -14.59
CA ALA A 127 14.27 -25.29 -15.40
C ALA A 127 12.84 -25.28 -14.83
N GLU A 128 12.30 -26.44 -14.46
CA GLU A 128 10.96 -26.57 -13.90
C GLU A 128 10.85 -25.93 -12.51
N THR A 129 11.89 -26.05 -11.68
CA THR A 129 11.95 -25.38 -10.38
C THR A 129 11.95 -23.87 -10.54
N GLN A 130 12.74 -23.35 -11.47
CA GLN A 130 12.81 -21.92 -11.75
C GLN A 130 11.49 -21.40 -12.32
N ALA A 131 10.84 -22.14 -13.20
CA ALA A 131 9.54 -21.79 -13.75
C ALA A 131 8.47 -21.72 -12.65
N ALA A 132 8.42 -22.68 -11.73
CA ALA A 132 7.49 -22.69 -10.61
C ALA A 132 7.71 -21.50 -9.65
N ILE A 133 8.96 -21.13 -9.38
CA ILE A 133 9.30 -19.93 -8.60
C ILE A 133 8.82 -18.66 -9.30
N GLN A 134 9.07 -18.54 -10.62
CA GLN A 134 8.64 -17.37 -11.39
C GLN A 134 7.12 -17.24 -11.44
N GLU A 135 6.41 -18.36 -11.61
CA GLU A 135 4.95 -18.38 -11.56
C GLU A 135 4.42 -17.94 -10.19
N ALA A 136 4.96 -18.51 -9.11
CA ALA A 136 4.57 -18.12 -7.75
C ALA A 136 4.88 -16.65 -7.44
N ASN A 137 6.03 -16.14 -7.91
CA ASN A 137 6.41 -14.73 -7.80
C ASN A 137 5.42 -13.82 -8.54
N GLY A 138 5.03 -14.21 -9.74
CA GLY A 138 4.02 -13.51 -10.55
C GLY A 138 2.64 -13.41 -9.87
N LEU A 139 2.33 -14.30 -8.93
CA LEU A 139 1.10 -14.28 -8.14
C LEU A 139 1.24 -13.47 -6.85
N GLU A 140 2.39 -13.53 -6.16
CA GLU A 140 2.61 -12.90 -4.86
C GLU A 140 2.94 -11.40 -4.99
N VAL A 141 3.76 -10.99 -5.97
CA VAL A 141 4.16 -9.57 -6.14
C VAL A 141 2.96 -8.63 -6.31
N PRO A 142 1.96 -8.91 -7.17
CA PRO A 142 0.80 -8.04 -7.29
C PRO A 142 -0.02 -7.90 -6.00
N LEU A 143 0.02 -8.91 -5.10
CA LEU A 143 -0.61 -8.83 -3.80
C LEU A 143 0.13 -7.87 -2.86
N LEU A 144 1.46 -7.79 -2.97
CA LEU A 144 2.30 -6.86 -2.22
C LEU A 144 2.11 -5.41 -2.70
N GLU A 145 1.96 -5.20 -4.01
CA GLU A 145 1.78 -3.88 -4.62
C GLU A 145 0.34 -3.37 -4.56
N ARG A 146 -0.60 -4.23 -4.24
CA ARG A 146 -2.01 -3.92 -4.21
C ARG A 146 -2.29 -2.67 -3.37
N ASN A 147 -3.23 -1.81 -3.83
CA ASN A 147 -3.67 -0.59 -3.15
C ASN A 147 -2.59 0.50 -2.93
N LEU A 148 -1.33 0.33 -3.36
CA LEU A 148 -0.33 1.41 -3.31
C LEU A 148 -0.74 2.57 -4.23
N ILE A 149 -1.25 2.25 -5.41
CA ILE A 149 -1.75 3.25 -6.38
C ILE A 149 -2.86 4.11 -5.75
N ALA A 150 -3.69 3.55 -4.86
CA ALA A 150 -4.75 4.30 -4.21
C ALA A 150 -4.20 5.45 -3.34
N LEU A 151 -3.08 5.25 -2.64
CA LEU A 151 -2.44 6.30 -1.83
C LEU A 151 -1.95 7.47 -2.68
N SER A 152 -1.26 7.19 -3.80
CA SER A 152 -0.77 8.25 -4.71
C SER A 152 -1.93 8.96 -5.40
N THR A 153 -2.99 8.23 -5.74
CA THR A 153 -4.20 8.81 -6.35
C THR A 153 -4.92 9.74 -5.38
N ILE A 154 -5.10 9.33 -4.11
CA ILE A 154 -5.71 10.19 -3.08
C ILE A 154 -4.87 11.45 -2.88
N ALA A 155 -3.55 11.35 -2.81
CA ALA A 155 -2.67 12.50 -2.66
C ALA A 155 -2.81 13.49 -3.84
N SER A 156 -2.86 12.99 -5.08
CA SER A 156 -3.06 13.81 -6.27
C SER A 156 -4.44 14.49 -6.27
N ILE A 157 -5.50 13.74 -5.97
CA ILE A 157 -6.87 14.29 -5.90
C ILE A 157 -6.98 15.32 -4.79
N ALA A 158 -6.37 15.10 -3.62
CA ALA A 158 -6.40 16.04 -2.51
C ALA A 158 -5.79 17.40 -2.89
N THR A 159 -4.68 17.39 -3.63
CA THR A 159 -4.09 18.63 -4.16
C THR A 159 -5.04 19.35 -5.12
N MET A 160 -5.67 18.61 -6.05
CA MET A 160 -6.61 19.17 -7.02
C MET A 160 -7.86 19.74 -6.33
N VAL A 161 -8.40 19.05 -5.32
CA VAL A 161 -9.53 19.56 -4.53
C VAL A 161 -9.13 20.80 -3.73
N GLY A 162 -7.92 20.84 -3.18
CA GLY A 162 -7.38 22.05 -2.53
C GLY A 162 -7.31 23.25 -3.48
N LEU A 163 -6.77 23.04 -4.69
CA LEU A 163 -6.73 24.08 -5.74
C LEU A 163 -8.13 24.50 -6.21
N LEU A 164 -9.05 23.55 -6.35
CA LEU A 164 -10.45 23.86 -6.67
C LEU A 164 -11.06 24.77 -5.59
N GLY A 165 -10.71 24.55 -4.34
CA GLY A 165 -11.12 25.40 -3.22
C GLY A 165 -10.65 26.86 -3.37
N THR A 166 -9.41 27.08 -3.85
CA THR A 166 -8.94 28.44 -4.12
C THR A 166 -9.73 29.12 -5.23
N VAL A 167 -10.01 28.41 -6.31
CA VAL A 167 -10.81 28.95 -7.42
C VAL A 167 -12.20 29.36 -6.95
N ILE A 168 -12.91 28.48 -6.22
CA ILE A 168 -14.26 28.75 -5.72
C ILE A 168 -14.25 29.92 -4.73
N GLY A 169 -13.31 29.93 -3.77
CA GLY A 169 -13.18 30.98 -2.78
C GLY A 169 -12.89 32.35 -3.42
N MET A 170 -12.00 32.40 -4.42
CA MET A 170 -11.71 33.62 -5.17
C MET A 170 -12.89 34.10 -6.01
N ILE A 171 -13.65 33.19 -6.67
CA ILE A 171 -14.86 33.55 -7.39
C ILE A 171 -15.86 34.24 -6.46
N ARG A 172 -16.08 33.69 -5.25
CA ARG A 172 -16.96 34.29 -4.24
C ARG A 172 -16.46 35.66 -3.78
N SER A 173 -15.15 35.79 -3.55
CA SER A 173 -14.53 37.06 -3.17
C SER A 173 -14.74 38.13 -4.24
N VAL A 174 -14.52 37.82 -5.50
CA VAL A 174 -14.68 38.75 -6.62
C VAL A 174 -16.16 39.08 -6.84
N ALA A 175 -17.06 38.13 -6.72
CA ALA A 175 -18.51 38.35 -6.84
C ALA A 175 -19.02 39.35 -5.78
N ALA A 176 -18.47 39.35 -4.57
CA ALA A 176 -18.81 40.27 -3.50
C ALA A 176 -18.45 41.73 -3.82
N LEU A 177 -17.49 41.96 -4.71
CA LEU A 177 -17.11 43.30 -5.17
C LEU A 177 -18.11 43.92 -6.17
N GLY A 178 -18.83 43.07 -6.92
CA GLY A 178 -19.65 43.53 -8.05
C GLY A 178 -21.11 43.89 -7.71
N HIS A 179 -21.63 43.47 -6.57
CA HIS A 179 -23.08 43.50 -6.28
C HIS A 179 -23.59 44.73 -5.50
N THR A 180 -22.75 45.45 -4.82
CA THR A 180 -23.23 46.46 -3.82
C THR A 180 -22.75 47.90 -4.02
N GLY A 181 -21.95 48.18 -5.05
CA GLY A 181 -21.39 49.56 -5.23
C GLY A 181 -20.47 50.05 -4.09
N SER A 182 -20.45 49.28 -2.98
CA SER A 182 -19.52 49.42 -1.86
C SER A 182 -18.83 48.08 -1.62
N VAL A 183 -17.52 48.08 -1.40
CA VAL A 183 -16.72 46.89 -1.12
C VAL A 183 -17.12 46.31 0.22
N ASP A 184 -17.77 45.14 0.22
CA ASP A 184 -17.98 44.39 1.47
C ASP A 184 -16.68 43.66 1.84
N ALA A 185 -15.84 44.31 2.62
CA ALA A 185 -14.54 43.82 3.08
C ALA A 185 -14.69 42.50 3.87
N GLN A 186 -15.83 42.27 4.53
CA GLN A 186 -16.06 41.09 5.31
C GLN A 186 -16.32 39.87 4.40
N GLN A 187 -17.15 40.02 3.36
CA GLN A 187 -17.40 38.96 2.37
C GLN A 187 -16.14 38.61 1.56
N LEU A 188 -15.34 39.63 1.22
CA LEU A 188 -14.05 39.43 0.57
C LEU A 188 -13.10 38.58 1.45
N ALA A 189 -12.97 38.97 2.73
CA ALA A 189 -12.13 38.23 3.68
C ALA A 189 -12.57 36.78 3.88
N ILE A 190 -13.89 36.50 3.94
CA ILE A 190 -14.45 35.15 4.05
C ILE A 190 -14.06 34.28 2.85
N GLY A 191 -14.22 34.78 1.61
CA GLY A 191 -13.89 34.01 0.42
C GLY A 191 -12.38 33.73 0.29
N ILE A 192 -11.52 34.69 0.69
CA ILE A 192 -10.06 34.45 0.75
C ILE A 192 -9.73 33.41 1.81
N SER A 193 -10.34 33.48 3.00
CA SER A 193 -10.15 32.50 4.07
C SER A 193 -10.56 31.11 3.62
N GLU A 194 -11.72 30.97 2.95
CA GLU A 194 -12.19 29.71 2.37
C GLU A 194 -11.15 29.12 1.40
N ALA A 195 -10.60 29.94 0.52
CA ALA A 195 -9.58 29.53 -0.44
C ALA A 195 -8.33 28.97 0.26
N LEU A 196 -7.79 29.71 1.23
CA LEU A 196 -6.56 29.35 1.93
C LEU A 196 -6.72 28.07 2.78
N VAL A 197 -7.84 27.91 3.48
CA VAL A 197 -8.13 26.72 4.27
C VAL A 197 -8.20 25.47 3.43
N ASN A 198 -8.89 25.53 2.28
CA ASN A 198 -9.00 24.39 1.37
C ASN A 198 -7.62 23.97 0.81
N THR A 199 -6.80 24.94 0.42
CA THR A 199 -5.46 24.63 -0.08
C THR A 199 -4.57 24.05 0.99
N ALA A 200 -4.56 24.60 2.19
CA ALA A 200 -3.77 24.07 3.30
C ALA A 200 -4.21 22.63 3.64
N GLY A 201 -5.52 22.37 3.70
CA GLY A 201 -6.07 21.03 3.94
C GLY A 201 -5.70 20.05 2.82
N GLY A 202 -5.83 20.45 1.56
CA GLY A 202 -5.46 19.64 0.40
C GLY A 202 -3.97 19.26 0.39
N LEU A 203 -3.10 20.24 0.66
CA LEU A 203 -1.65 20.00 0.77
C LEU A 203 -1.30 19.09 1.94
N PHE A 204 -1.94 19.22 3.09
CA PHE A 204 -1.70 18.36 4.25
C PHE A 204 -2.00 16.89 3.92
N VAL A 205 -3.16 16.62 3.32
CA VAL A 205 -3.52 15.26 2.87
C VAL A 205 -2.57 14.76 1.79
N ALA A 206 -2.22 15.61 0.82
CA ALA A 206 -1.32 15.23 -0.27
C ALA A 206 0.08 14.85 0.22
N ILE A 207 0.70 15.69 1.05
CA ILE A 207 2.06 15.47 1.56
C ILE A 207 2.11 14.18 2.37
N SER A 208 1.16 13.99 3.30
CA SER A 208 1.11 12.77 4.12
C SER A 208 0.87 11.52 3.26
N GLY A 209 0.09 11.61 2.17
CA GLY A 209 -0.15 10.53 1.23
C GLY A 209 1.09 10.14 0.43
N ILE A 210 1.82 11.13 -0.10
CA ILE A 210 3.05 10.91 -0.86
C ILE A 210 4.13 10.26 0.03
N VAL A 211 4.29 10.77 1.26
CA VAL A 211 5.26 10.19 2.21
C VAL A 211 4.90 8.74 2.53
N ALA A 212 3.63 8.45 2.83
CA ALA A 212 3.18 7.09 3.11
C ALA A 212 3.39 6.16 1.90
N TYR A 213 3.03 6.62 0.69
CA TYR A 213 3.24 5.87 -0.55
C TYR A 213 4.70 5.49 -0.74
N ASN A 214 5.63 6.46 -0.65
CA ASN A 214 7.06 6.22 -0.84
C ASN A 214 7.62 5.23 0.20
N VAL A 215 7.20 5.34 1.47
CA VAL A 215 7.60 4.39 2.52
C VAL A 215 7.14 2.97 2.20
N PHE A 216 5.90 2.79 1.71
CA PHE A 216 5.40 1.46 1.37
C PHE A 216 6.01 0.90 0.09
N VAL A 217 6.22 1.71 -0.94
CA VAL A 217 6.92 1.29 -2.17
C VAL A 217 8.31 0.77 -1.83
N THR A 218 9.10 1.55 -1.09
CA THR A 218 10.44 1.13 -0.68
C THR A 218 10.43 -0.19 0.13
N ARG A 219 9.42 -0.40 0.97
CA ARG A 219 9.29 -1.67 1.72
C ARG A 219 8.95 -2.85 0.81
N VAL A 220 8.07 -2.65 -0.17
CA VAL A 220 7.72 -3.70 -1.15
C VAL A 220 8.91 -4.02 -2.03
N ASP A 221 9.64 -3.03 -2.52
CA ASP A 221 10.83 -3.22 -3.35
C ASP A 221 11.91 -4.01 -2.60
N ASN A 222 12.19 -3.65 -1.35
CA ASN A 222 13.13 -4.38 -0.51
C ASN A 222 12.68 -5.82 -0.26
N PHE A 223 11.37 -6.05 -0.09
CA PHE A 223 10.82 -7.38 0.11
C PHE A 223 10.95 -8.22 -1.16
N ASN A 224 10.63 -7.66 -2.33
CA ASN A 224 10.80 -8.31 -3.63
C ASN A 224 12.27 -8.67 -3.88
N TYR A 225 13.18 -7.74 -3.62
CA TYR A 225 14.62 -7.99 -3.75
C TYR A 225 15.10 -9.16 -2.88
N MET A 226 14.67 -9.23 -1.61
CA MET A 226 15.01 -10.35 -0.72
C MET A 226 14.42 -11.67 -1.24
N MET A 227 13.21 -11.64 -1.75
CA MET A 227 12.52 -12.82 -2.29
C MET A 227 13.22 -13.35 -3.55
N ASP A 228 13.61 -12.46 -4.46
CA ASP A 228 14.33 -12.82 -5.69
C ASP A 228 15.72 -13.39 -5.37
N THR A 229 16.46 -12.75 -4.46
CA THR A 229 17.76 -13.22 -4.02
C THR A 229 17.68 -14.62 -3.40
N ALA A 230 16.71 -14.84 -2.50
CA ALA A 230 16.51 -16.14 -1.87
C ALA A 230 16.09 -17.24 -2.86
N SER A 231 15.27 -16.88 -3.81
CA SER A 231 14.84 -17.79 -4.89
C SER A 231 16.01 -18.21 -5.76
N TYR A 232 16.86 -17.27 -6.14
CA TYR A 232 18.07 -17.54 -6.92
C TYR A 232 19.04 -18.45 -6.15
N GLU A 233 19.31 -18.16 -4.87
CA GLU A 233 20.14 -19.01 -4.04
C GLU A 233 19.57 -20.42 -3.86
N ALA A 234 18.27 -20.57 -3.66
CA ALA A 234 17.63 -21.87 -3.53
C ALA A 234 17.81 -22.70 -4.80
N VAL A 235 17.61 -22.12 -5.99
CA VAL A 235 17.83 -22.81 -7.28
C VAL A 235 19.29 -23.24 -7.43
N GLN A 236 20.26 -22.38 -7.08
CA GLN A 236 21.68 -22.73 -7.17
C GLN A 236 22.05 -23.89 -6.24
N LEU A 237 21.59 -23.88 -4.99
CA LEU A 237 21.84 -24.97 -4.06
C LEU A 237 21.24 -26.30 -4.52
N LEU A 238 20.05 -26.27 -5.09
CA LEU A 238 19.40 -27.46 -5.66
C LEU A 238 20.16 -27.96 -6.91
N ALA A 239 20.65 -27.06 -7.73
CA ALA A 239 21.45 -27.41 -8.90
C ALA A 239 22.80 -28.04 -8.53
N SER A 240 23.46 -27.58 -7.45
CA SER A 240 24.70 -28.16 -6.96
C SER A 240 24.48 -29.54 -6.33
N SER A 241 23.47 -29.70 -5.49
CA SER A 241 23.12 -30.98 -4.84
C SER A 241 22.72 -32.07 -5.84
N ALA A 242 22.13 -31.68 -6.96
CA ALA A 242 21.82 -32.61 -8.05
C ALA A 242 23.08 -33.09 -8.81
N THR A 243 24.22 -32.42 -8.64
CA THR A 243 25.53 -32.83 -9.24
C THR A 243 26.26 -33.87 -8.40
N GLU A 244 26.15 -33.79 -7.07
CA GLU A 244 26.82 -34.69 -6.13
C GLU A 244 26.15 -36.09 -6.02
N ARG A 245 24.94 -36.25 -6.55
CA ARG A 245 24.20 -37.51 -6.54
C ARG A 245 24.51 -38.44 -7.75
N LYS A 246 25.49 -38.10 -8.59
CA LYS A 246 26.08 -38.96 -9.61
C LYS A 246 27.29 -39.71 -9.04
#